data_2a206a2629bed80299e59c33ed970a05
#
_entry.id   2a206a2629bed80299e59c33ed970a05
#
_cell.length_a   1.000
_cell.length_b   1.000
_cell.length_c   1.000
_cell.angle_alpha   90.00
_cell.angle_beta   90.00
_cell.angle_gamma   90.00
#
_symmetry.space_group_name_H-M   'P 1'
#
loop_
_entity.id
_entity.type
_entity.pdbx_description
1 polymer ?
#
loop_
_entity_poly.entity_id
_entity_poly.type
_entity_poly.pdbx_seq_one_letter_code
_entity_poly.pdbx_strand_id
1 'polypeptide(L)'
;PIGLAACMILKRMGAAKVILSEPQQERADLARKMGGADYIIDPTKVDFAEEVLRLTDGMGASLYLEATGLPTIVYPGIEKAVWEGRTLNATIVVVARAEAKMPVTGEVLQVRRAQIVGAQGHSGHGTFPRVIQCMADGMDMIPMITKRITLDDVPENIIALQTDRSNC
;
A
#
# COMPACT_ATOMS: atom_id res chain seq x y z
N PRO A 1 -8.66 0.14 0.03
CA PRO A 1 -8.78 -1.01 0.96
C PRO A 1 -7.49 -1.83 1.07
N ILE A 2 -6.90 -2.27 -0.06
CA ILE A 2 -5.74 -3.18 -0.07
C ILE A 2 -4.54 -2.57 0.67
N GLY A 3 -4.17 -1.33 0.36
CA GLY A 3 -3.07 -0.65 1.05
C GLY A 3 -3.28 -0.51 2.55
N LEU A 4 -4.49 -0.17 2.99
CA LEU A 4 -4.82 -0.06 4.40
C LEU A 4 -4.77 -1.41 5.12
N ALA A 5 -5.32 -2.46 4.51
CA ALA A 5 -5.24 -3.82 5.05
C ALA A 5 -3.77 -4.28 5.19
N ALA A 6 -2.94 -3.98 4.18
CA ALA A 6 -1.52 -4.27 4.25
C ALA A 6 -0.82 -3.51 5.39
N CYS A 7 -1.14 -2.24 5.59
CA CYS A 7 -0.60 -1.46 6.71
C CYS A 7 -0.93 -2.11 8.07
N MET A 8 -2.18 -2.52 8.27
CA MET A 8 -2.60 -3.18 9.50
C MET A 8 -1.86 -4.52 9.74
N ILE A 9 -1.69 -5.31 8.68
CA ILE A 9 -0.93 -6.56 8.76
C ILE A 9 0.54 -6.28 9.08
N LEU A 10 1.16 -5.30 8.43
CA LEU A 10 2.55 -4.93 8.67
C LEU A 10 2.78 -4.47 10.12
N LYS A 11 1.89 -3.65 10.66
CA LYS A 11 1.92 -3.26 12.08
C LYS A 11 1.87 -4.49 13.00
N ARG A 12 0.96 -5.40 12.71
CA ARG A 12 0.83 -6.64 13.49
C ARG A 12 2.06 -7.56 13.37
N MET A 13 2.70 -7.56 12.21
CA MET A 13 3.95 -8.32 12.00
C MET A 13 5.17 -7.66 12.65
N GLY A 14 5.01 -6.51 13.31
CA GLY A 14 6.07 -5.83 14.04
C GLY A 14 6.90 -4.87 13.19
N ALA A 15 6.37 -4.38 12.06
CA ALA A 15 7.05 -3.32 11.33
C ALA A 15 7.28 -2.09 12.23
N ALA A 16 8.51 -1.61 12.29
CA ALA A 16 8.89 -0.50 13.16
C ALA A 16 8.22 0.82 12.76
N LYS A 17 8.08 1.04 11.46
CA LYS A 17 7.37 2.19 10.88
C LYS A 17 6.53 1.70 9.69
N VAL A 18 5.28 2.13 9.63
CA VAL A 18 4.39 1.91 8.49
C VAL A 18 3.95 3.25 7.94
N ILE A 19 4.24 3.49 6.67
CA ILE A 19 3.94 4.73 5.96
C ILE A 19 2.91 4.41 4.88
N LEU A 20 1.78 5.08 4.89
CA LEU A 20 0.75 4.98 3.85
C LEU A 20 0.83 6.21 2.94
N SER A 21 0.89 5.98 1.64
CA SER A 21 0.69 7.04 0.64
C SER A 21 -0.75 6.99 0.12
N GLU A 22 -1.53 8.03 0.40
CA GLU A 22 -2.96 8.11 0.05
C GLU A 22 -3.37 9.56 -0.25
N PRO A 23 -3.74 9.87 -1.50
CA PRO A 23 -4.16 11.22 -1.88
C PRO A 23 -5.59 11.57 -1.47
N GLN A 24 -6.44 10.58 -1.19
CA GLN A 24 -7.84 10.81 -0.84
C GLN A 24 -7.99 11.04 0.66
N GLN A 25 -8.51 12.21 1.04
CA GLN A 25 -8.61 12.63 2.44
C GLN A 25 -9.44 11.65 3.28
N GLU A 26 -10.59 11.21 2.77
CA GLU A 26 -11.51 10.30 3.48
C GLU A 26 -10.84 8.96 3.77
N ARG A 27 -10.03 8.44 2.84
CA ARG A 27 -9.27 7.21 3.04
C ARG A 27 -8.12 7.40 4.01
N ALA A 28 -7.46 8.55 3.95
CA ALA A 28 -6.42 8.92 4.91
C ALA A 28 -7.00 9.02 6.33
N ASP A 29 -8.18 9.61 6.49
CA ASP A 29 -8.86 9.73 7.78
C ASP A 29 -9.31 8.37 8.32
N LEU A 30 -9.81 7.50 7.45
CA LEU A 30 -10.10 6.11 7.83
C LEU A 30 -8.84 5.38 8.30
N ALA A 31 -7.72 5.54 7.60
CA ALA A 31 -6.45 4.93 7.98
C ALA A 31 -5.96 5.43 9.34
N ARG A 32 -6.10 6.73 9.64
CA ARG A 32 -5.80 7.29 10.95
C ARG A 32 -6.68 6.70 12.04
N LYS A 33 -8.00 6.65 11.79
CA LYS A 33 -8.97 6.08 12.73
C LYS A 33 -8.69 4.62 13.06
N MET A 34 -8.26 3.85 12.07
CA MET A 34 -7.95 2.43 12.25
C MET A 34 -6.55 2.19 12.84
N GLY A 35 -5.70 3.20 12.95
CA GLY A 35 -4.33 3.05 13.44
C GLY A 35 -3.45 2.15 12.55
N GLY A 36 -3.80 2.04 11.26
CA GLY A 36 -3.10 1.15 10.33
C GLY A 36 -1.73 1.65 9.87
N ALA A 37 -1.46 2.95 10.01
CA ALA A 37 -0.19 3.54 9.61
C ALA A 37 0.32 4.51 10.67
N ASP A 38 1.66 4.61 10.82
CA ASP A 38 2.29 5.59 11.70
C ASP A 38 2.31 6.98 11.06
N TYR A 39 2.45 7.00 9.73
CA TYR A 39 2.49 8.23 8.93
C TYR A 39 1.65 8.06 7.66
N ILE A 40 1.04 9.15 7.24
CA ILE A 40 0.27 9.21 6.00
C ILE A 40 0.81 10.36 5.15
N ILE A 41 1.20 10.05 3.92
CA ILE A 41 1.72 10.97 2.92
C ILE A 41 0.62 11.25 1.89
N ASP A 42 0.37 12.51 1.61
CA ASP A 42 -0.38 12.92 0.43
C ASP A 42 0.62 13.23 -0.72
N PRO A 43 0.78 12.31 -1.68
CA PRO A 43 1.78 12.45 -2.74
C PRO A 43 1.43 13.55 -3.75
N THR A 44 0.26 14.18 -3.63
CA THR A 44 -0.13 15.33 -4.44
C THR A 44 0.39 16.65 -3.87
N LYS A 45 0.81 16.65 -2.61
CA LYS A 45 1.28 17.84 -1.89
C LYS A 45 2.76 17.85 -1.61
N VAL A 46 3.38 16.68 -1.57
CA VAL A 46 4.81 16.52 -1.25
C VAL A 46 5.47 15.49 -2.17
N ASP A 47 6.81 15.61 -2.34
CA ASP A 47 7.58 14.56 -3.01
C ASP A 47 7.59 13.29 -2.15
N PHE A 48 7.11 12.21 -2.73
CA PHE A 48 6.98 10.92 -2.03
C PHE A 48 8.32 10.40 -1.52
N ALA A 49 9.37 10.47 -2.34
CA ALA A 49 10.67 9.93 -1.99
C ALA A 49 11.33 10.75 -0.86
N GLU A 50 11.30 12.07 -0.97
CA GLU A 50 11.84 12.96 0.05
C GLU A 50 11.15 12.76 1.38
N GLU A 51 9.83 12.60 1.36
CA GLU A 51 9.06 12.41 2.59
C GLU A 51 9.31 11.03 3.22
N VAL A 52 9.39 9.97 2.41
CA VAL A 52 9.81 8.64 2.91
C VAL A 52 11.19 8.70 3.54
N LEU A 53 12.16 9.35 2.90
CA LEU A 53 13.52 9.50 3.44
C LEU A 53 13.52 10.31 4.74
N ARG A 54 12.78 11.40 4.79
CA ARG A 54 12.63 12.21 6.01
C ARG A 54 12.07 11.40 7.17
N LEU A 55 11.01 10.65 6.92
CA LEU A 55 10.34 9.82 7.95
C LEU A 55 11.17 8.61 8.40
N THR A 56 12.16 8.22 7.62
CA THR A 56 13.04 7.07 7.90
C THR A 56 14.48 7.48 8.20
N ASP A 57 14.72 8.73 8.53
CA ASP A 57 16.06 9.27 8.87
C ASP A 57 17.10 8.99 7.75
N GLY A 58 16.66 9.10 6.48
CA GLY A 58 17.46 8.85 5.29
C GLY A 58 17.72 7.37 4.98
N MET A 59 17.09 6.45 5.71
CA MET A 59 17.23 5.02 5.43
C MET A 59 16.46 4.57 4.19
N GLY A 60 15.27 5.13 3.97
CA GLY A 60 14.30 4.57 3.04
C GLY A 60 13.57 3.37 3.63
N ALA A 61 12.51 2.92 2.99
CA ALA A 61 11.78 1.74 3.43
C ALA A 61 12.44 0.44 2.95
N SER A 62 12.35 -0.62 3.74
CA SER A 62 12.81 -1.96 3.34
C SER A 62 11.77 -2.71 2.51
N LEU A 63 10.52 -2.30 2.59
CA LEU A 63 9.40 -2.88 1.85
C LEU A 63 8.53 -1.78 1.27
N TYR A 64 8.26 -1.85 -0.02
CA TYR A 64 7.29 -1.02 -0.73
C TYR A 64 6.19 -1.93 -1.28
N LEU A 65 4.94 -1.55 -1.07
CA LEU A 65 3.81 -2.29 -1.60
C LEU A 65 3.04 -1.41 -2.57
N GLU A 66 3.08 -1.77 -3.86
CA GLU A 66 2.34 -1.09 -4.92
C GLU A 66 0.94 -1.69 -5.03
N ALA A 67 -0.08 -0.93 -4.64
CA ALA A 67 -1.48 -1.35 -4.63
C ALA A 67 -2.39 -0.37 -5.38
N THR A 68 -1.81 0.53 -6.21
CA THR A 68 -2.57 1.57 -6.92
C THR A 68 -3.00 1.16 -8.33
N GLY A 69 -2.20 0.32 -8.99
CA GLY A 69 -2.36 0.00 -10.41
C GLY A 69 -1.92 1.13 -11.35
N LEU A 70 -1.16 2.11 -10.85
CA LEU A 70 -0.66 3.26 -11.59
C LEU A 70 0.89 3.28 -11.63
N PRO A 71 1.53 2.24 -12.19
CA PRO A 71 2.97 2.06 -12.07
C PRO A 71 3.78 3.20 -12.68
N THR A 72 3.30 3.81 -13.75
CA THR A 72 3.97 4.96 -14.40
C THR A 72 3.99 6.22 -13.53
N ILE A 73 3.08 6.32 -12.55
CA ILE A 73 2.97 7.46 -11.64
C ILE A 73 3.74 7.19 -10.35
N VAL A 74 3.55 6.02 -9.75
CA VAL A 74 4.05 5.76 -8.39
C VAL A 74 5.46 5.17 -8.38
N TYR A 75 5.83 4.37 -9.40
CA TYR A 75 7.11 3.70 -9.42
C TYR A 75 8.33 4.64 -9.44
N PRO A 76 8.33 5.76 -10.20
CA PRO A 76 9.46 6.70 -10.17
C PRO A 76 9.76 7.24 -8.77
N GLY A 77 8.73 7.50 -7.96
CA GLY A 77 8.90 7.92 -6.56
C GLY A 77 9.47 6.80 -5.68
N ILE A 78 9.01 5.56 -5.87
CA ILE A 78 9.56 4.40 -5.17
C ILE A 78 11.02 4.20 -5.56
N GLU A 79 11.34 4.23 -6.85
CA GLU A 79 12.70 4.06 -7.36
C GLU A 79 13.66 5.14 -6.83
N LYS A 80 13.22 6.42 -6.81
CA LYS A 80 13.98 7.52 -6.22
C LYS A 80 14.26 7.27 -4.73
N ALA A 81 13.25 6.85 -3.96
CA ALA A 81 13.40 6.55 -2.54
C ALA A 81 14.36 5.35 -2.28
N VAL A 82 14.33 4.34 -3.15
CA VAL A 82 15.26 3.21 -3.10
C VAL A 82 16.69 3.65 -3.46
N TRP A 83 16.82 4.49 -4.48
CA TRP A 83 18.14 4.97 -4.95
C TRP A 83 18.83 5.86 -3.92
N GLU A 84 18.11 6.84 -3.38
CA GLU A 84 18.65 7.82 -2.45
C GLU A 84 18.73 7.31 -1.00
N GLY A 85 17.93 6.30 -0.65
CA GLY A 85 17.93 5.68 0.66
C GLY A 85 19.21 4.87 0.94
N ARG A 86 19.53 4.69 2.22
CA ARG A 86 20.68 3.88 2.66
C ARG A 86 20.36 2.40 2.80
N THR A 87 19.09 2.03 2.82
CA THR A 87 18.65 0.63 2.90
C THR A 87 19.04 -0.13 1.64
N LEU A 88 19.70 -1.27 1.81
CA LEU A 88 19.96 -2.25 0.74
C LEU A 88 18.92 -3.38 0.80
N ASN A 89 18.77 -4.11 -0.31
CA ASN A 89 17.85 -5.25 -0.44
C ASN A 89 16.37 -4.87 -0.24
N ALA A 90 15.97 -3.63 -0.58
CA ALA A 90 14.57 -3.25 -0.54
C ALA A 90 13.72 -4.15 -1.43
N THR A 91 12.55 -4.55 -0.95
CA THR A 91 11.60 -5.35 -1.72
C THR A 91 10.42 -4.48 -2.16
N ILE A 92 10.12 -4.49 -3.46
CA ILE A 92 8.96 -3.84 -4.04
C ILE A 92 7.95 -4.92 -4.41
N VAL A 93 6.82 -4.97 -3.71
CA VAL A 93 5.75 -5.95 -3.97
C VAL A 93 4.68 -5.29 -4.83
N VAL A 94 4.47 -5.84 -6.02
CA VAL A 94 3.43 -5.40 -6.96
C VAL A 94 2.18 -6.24 -6.74
N VAL A 95 1.15 -5.63 -6.18
CA VAL A 95 -0.13 -6.29 -5.85
C VAL A 95 -1.22 -5.90 -6.84
N ALA A 96 -1.23 -4.64 -7.26
CA ALA A 96 -2.27 -4.16 -8.15
C ALA A 96 -2.03 -4.64 -9.58
N ARG A 97 -3.13 -5.03 -10.24
CA ARG A 97 -3.10 -5.30 -11.66
C ARG A 97 -3.04 -3.97 -12.43
N ALA A 98 -2.09 -3.85 -13.34
CA ALA A 98 -1.98 -2.73 -14.28
C ALA A 98 -1.62 -3.25 -15.67
N GLU A 99 -2.20 -2.62 -16.70
CA GLU A 99 -1.83 -2.89 -18.10
C GLU A 99 -0.64 -2.05 -18.55
N ALA A 100 -0.38 -0.94 -17.86
CA ALA A 100 0.74 -0.06 -18.16
C ALA A 100 2.07 -0.72 -17.82
N LYS A 101 3.09 -0.43 -18.63
CA LYS A 101 4.45 -0.87 -18.35
C LYS A 101 4.99 -0.16 -17.12
N MET A 102 5.63 -0.91 -16.25
CA MET A 102 6.35 -0.34 -15.12
C MET A 102 7.72 0.16 -15.58
N PRO A 103 8.05 1.45 -15.37
CA PRO A 103 9.39 1.97 -15.70
C PRO A 103 10.39 1.50 -14.64
N VAL A 104 11.30 0.62 -15.03
CA VAL A 104 12.31 0.02 -14.13
C VAL A 104 13.70 0.36 -14.62
N THR A 105 14.53 0.94 -13.76
CA THR A 105 15.95 1.18 -14.01
C THR A 105 16.77 0.02 -13.46
N GLY A 106 17.36 -0.77 -14.35
CA GLY A 106 18.14 -1.96 -13.95
C GLY A 106 19.31 -1.64 -13.02
N GLU A 107 19.95 -0.48 -13.20
CA GLU A 107 21.03 -0.01 -12.33
C GLU A 107 20.62 0.13 -10.88
N VAL A 108 19.41 0.67 -10.62
CA VAL A 108 18.88 0.79 -9.24
C VAL A 108 18.73 -0.58 -8.60
N LEU A 109 18.20 -1.54 -9.33
CA LEU A 109 18.07 -2.92 -8.83
C LEU A 109 19.44 -3.53 -8.51
N GLN A 110 20.40 -3.36 -9.40
CA GLN A 110 21.74 -3.94 -9.25
C GLN A 110 22.53 -3.28 -8.10
N VAL A 111 22.61 -1.94 -8.08
CA VAL A 111 23.41 -1.20 -7.08
C VAL A 111 22.79 -1.30 -5.68
N ARG A 112 21.47 -1.20 -5.57
CA ARG A 112 20.76 -1.28 -4.30
C ARG A 112 20.40 -2.70 -3.88
N ARG A 113 20.67 -3.69 -4.73
CA ARG A 113 20.25 -5.09 -4.54
C ARG A 113 18.75 -5.21 -4.32
N ALA A 114 17.98 -4.26 -4.86
CA ALA A 114 16.54 -4.24 -4.72
C ALA A 114 15.91 -5.33 -5.58
N GLN A 115 14.74 -5.79 -5.18
CA GLN A 115 13.98 -6.79 -5.91
C GLN A 115 12.54 -6.36 -6.10
N ILE A 116 11.95 -6.79 -7.21
CA ILE A 116 10.54 -6.58 -7.51
C ILE A 116 9.88 -7.95 -7.53
N VAL A 117 8.80 -8.09 -6.77
CA VAL A 117 8.08 -9.35 -6.59
C VAL A 117 6.60 -9.12 -6.91
N GLY A 118 6.03 -9.96 -7.76
CA GLY A 118 4.58 -9.98 -7.99
C GLY A 118 3.86 -10.75 -6.91
N ALA A 119 2.67 -10.27 -6.52
CA ALA A 119 1.76 -10.98 -5.63
C ALA A 119 0.38 -11.08 -6.26
N GLN A 120 -0.18 -12.28 -6.30
CA GLN A 120 -1.51 -12.51 -6.86
C GLN A 120 -2.32 -13.50 -6.04
N GLY A 121 -3.58 -13.11 -5.75
CA GLY A 121 -4.55 -13.96 -5.06
C GLY A 121 -4.01 -14.47 -3.73
N HIS A 122 -4.52 -15.61 -3.31
CA HIS A 122 -3.94 -16.36 -2.20
C HIS A 122 -3.16 -17.55 -2.74
N SER A 123 -1.99 -17.77 -2.17
CA SER A 123 -1.11 -18.87 -2.60
C SER A 123 -1.53 -20.26 -2.08
N GLY A 124 -2.61 -20.35 -1.33
CA GLY A 124 -3.05 -21.58 -0.68
C GLY A 124 -2.24 -22.01 0.53
N HIS A 125 -1.05 -21.46 0.74
CA HIS A 125 -0.12 -21.87 1.80
C HIS A 125 -0.46 -21.31 3.18
N GLY A 126 -1.66 -21.60 3.69
CA GLY A 126 -2.09 -21.15 5.01
C GLY A 126 -2.44 -19.67 5.10
N THR A 127 -2.69 -18.99 3.98
CA THR A 127 -3.05 -17.56 3.97
C THR A 127 -4.35 -17.33 4.74
N PHE A 128 -5.43 -18.07 4.45
CA PHE A 128 -6.70 -17.92 5.16
C PHE A 128 -6.60 -18.20 6.67
N PRO A 129 -6.00 -19.32 7.12
CA PRO A 129 -5.79 -19.54 8.55
C PRO A 129 -5.03 -18.39 9.24
N ARG A 130 -4.01 -17.83 8.59
CA ARG A 130 -3.24 -16.69 9.14
C ARG A 130 -4.09 -15.43 9.24
N VAL A 131 -4.89 -15.11 8.22
CA VAL A 131 -5.79 -13.95 8.25
C VAL A 131 -6.84 -14.12 9.35
N ILE A 132 -7.46 -15.30 9.45
CA ILE A 132 -8.42 -15.62 10.51
C ILE A 132 -7.76 -15.46 11.89
N GLN A 133 -6.54 -15.95 12.06
CA GLN A 133 -5.80 -15.79 13.31
C GLN A 133 -5.54 -14.31 13.63
N CYS A 134 -5.13 -13.50 12.64
CA CYS A 134 -4.95 -12.06 12.84
C CYS A 134 -6.24 -11.38 13.32
N MET A 135 -7.38 -11.76 12.75
CA MET A 135 -8.69 -11.23 13.17
C MET A 135 -9.08 -11.72 14.57
N ALA A 136 -8.89 -13.01 14.86
CA ALA A 136 -9.16 -13.59 16.18
C ALA A 136 -8.29 -12.95 17.28
N ASP A 137 -7.08 -12.57 16.95
CA ASP A 137 -6.17 -11.86 17.85
C ASP A 137 -6.43 -10.34 17.92
N GLY A 138 -7.57 -9.86 17.41
CA GLY A 138 -8.03 -8.48 17.58
C GLY A 138 -7.72 -7.51 16.44
N MET A 139 -7.32 -7.98 15.25
CA MET A 139 -7.25 -7.11 14.08
C MET A 139 -8.67 -6.82 13.58
N ASP A 140 -9.22 -5.67 13.94
CA ASP A 140 -10.58 -5.28 13.54
C ASP A 140 -10.58 -4.65 12.14
N MET A 141 -11.19 -5.36 11.18
CA MET A 141 -11.36 -4.91 9.80
C MET A 141 -12.78 -4.36 9.52
N ILE A 142 -13.68 -4.42 10.49
CA ILE A 142 -15.07 -3.96 10.31
C ILE A 142 -15.16 -2.49 9.91
N PRO A 143 -14.33 -1.55 10.45
CA PRO A 143 -14.38 -0.15 10.05
C PRO A 143 -14.05 0.11 8.57
N MET A 144 -13.44 -0.86 7.87
CA MET A 144 -13.22 -0.76 6.42
C MET A 144 -14.50 -0.92 5.61
N ILE A 145 -15.58 -1.42 6.21
CA ILE A 145 -16.90 -1.52 5.58
C ILE A 145 -17.59 -0.15 5.74
N THR A 146 -17.42 0.71 4.75
CA THR A 146 -17.95 2.08 4.80
C THR A 146 -19.40 2.20 4.34
N LYS A 147 -19.89 1.21 3.57
CA LYS A 147 -21.27 1.19 3.06
C LYS A 147 -21.84 -0.23 3.07
N ARG A 148 -23.09 -0.36 3.49
CA ARG A 148 -23.88 -1.59 3.38
C ARG A 148 -25.01 -1.33 2.40
N ILE A 149 -25.23 -2.26 1.47
CA ILE A 149 -26.21 -2.16 0.40
C ILE A 149 -27.00 -3.47 0.30
N THR A 150 -28.16 -3.44 -0.35
CA THR A 150 -28.90 -4.65 -0.73
C THR A 150 -28.33 -5.22 -2.04
N LEU A 151 -28.72 -6.44 -2.41
CA LEU A 151 -28.32 -7.04 -3.67
C LEU A 151 -28.86 -6.26 -4.87
N ASP A 152 -30.04 -5.68 -4.75
CA ASP A 152 -30.67 -4.90 -5.82
C ASP A 152 -29.90 -3.60 -6.12
N ASP A 153 -29.23 -3.03 -5.11
CA ASP A 153 -28.45 -1.79 -5.24
C ASP A 153 -27.03 -2.02 -5.80
N VAL A 154 -26.60 -3.27 -5.97
CA VAL A 154 -25.22 -3.59 -6.41
C VAL A 154 -24.86 -2.97 -7.76
N PRO A 155 -25.70 -3.03 -8.83
CA PRO A 155 -25.32 -2.50 -10.12
C PRO A 155 -24.99 -1.01 -10.10
N GLU A 156 -25.84 -0.21 -9.46
CA GLU A 156 -25.63 1.25 -9.37
C GLU A 156 -24.42 1.61 -8.53
N ASN A 157 -24.20 0.88 -7.41
CA ASN A 157 -23.06 1.14 -6.53
C ASN A 157 -21.72 0.75 -7.18
N ILE A 158 -21.68 -0.31 -7.99
CA ILE A 158 -20.47 -0.65 -8.77
C ILE A 158 -20.15 0.44 -9.80
N ILE A 159 -21.17 0.98 -10.47
CA ILE A 159 -20.98 2.08 -11.41
C ILE A 159 -20.50 3.34 -10.69
N ALA A 160 -21.08 3.64 -9.54
CA ALA A 160 -20.66 4.79 -8.72
C ALA A 160 -19.17 4.71 -8.30
N LEU A 161 -18.64 3.53 -8.00
CA LEU A 161 -17.22 3.34 -7.68
C LEU A 161 -16.26 3.68 -8.83
N GLN A 162 -16.73 3.71 -10.08
CA GLN A 162 -15.91 4.11 -11.23
C GLN A 162 -15.68 5.62 -11.26
N THR A 163 -16.65 6.39 -10.79
CA THR A 163 -16.66 7.86 -10.87
C THR A 163 -16.33 8.51 -9.53
N ASP A 164 -16.79 7.92 -8.45
CA ASP A 164 -16.54 8.41 -7.09
C ASP A 164 -15.49 7.53 -6.36
N ARG A 165 -14.26 8.01 -6.38
CA ARG A 165 -13.14 7.33 -5.70
C ARG A 165 -12.99 7.71 -4.23
N SER A 166 -13.74 8.69 -3.74
CA SER A 166 -13.77 9.07 -2.32
C SER A 166 -14.48 8.00 -1.47
N ASN A 167 -15.46 7.34 -2.08
CA ASN A 167 -16.27 6.29 -1.48
C ASN A 167 -15.65 4.91 -1.71
N CYS A 168 -14.90 4.43 -0.78
CA CYS A 168 -14.37 3.06 -0.84
C CYS A 168 -14.63 2.33 0.44
#